data_1fccca66e7d38203cb85c123a0a10ff3
#
_entry.id   1fccca66e7d38203cb85c123a0a10ff3
#
_cell.length_a   1.000
_cell.length_b   1.000
_cell.length_c   1.000
_cell.angle_alpha   90.00
_cell.angle_beta   90.00
_cell.angle_gamma   90.00
#
_symmetry.space_group_name_H-M   'P 1'
#
loop_
_entity.id
_entity.type
_entity.pdbx_description
1 polymer ?
#
loop_
_entity_poly.entity_id
_entity_poly.type
_entity_poly.pdbx_seq_one_letter_code
_entity_poly.pdbx_strand_id
1 'polypeptide(L)'
;MLFVQVILGGGSFVLGWDVRYHLVWGTLTFIVLIVTAVLARRDFGTTSTLFKVGLVSILDFVVRGILGLFAFGSGVAIVVHLTNAFLLAVIVTYLISFADSADKTSTTVALQTKTVPSGKMPA
;
A
#
# COMPACT_ATOMS: atom_id res chain seq x y z
N MET A 1 -1.50 1.31 8.82
CA MET A 1 -2.27 0.06 9.06
C MET A 1 -1.40 -1.19 8.88
N LEU A 2 -0.61 -1.32 7.81
CA LEU A 2 0.23 -2.52 7.57
C LEU A 2 1.24 -2.83 8.69
N PHE A 3 1.91 -1.82 9.27
CA PHE A 3 2.83 -2.04 10.39
C PHE A 3 2.14 -2.62 11.63
N VAL A 4 0.93 -2.16 11.95
CA VAL A 4 0.14 -2.72 13.07
C VAL A 4 -0.18 -4.18 12.80
N GLN A 5 -0.46 -4.54 11.54
CA GLN A 5 -0.71 -5.92 11.13
C GLN A 5 0.52 -6.83 11.36
N VAL A 6 1.72 -6.32 11.05
CA VAL A 6 2.98 -7.04 11.30
C VAL A 6 3.23 -7.24 12.80
N ILE A 7 3.00 -6.20 13.61
CA ILE A 7 3.17 -6.26 15.07
C ILE A 7 2.18 -7.25 15.69
N LEU A 8 0.90 -7.19 15.30
CA LEU A 8 -0.12 -8.10 15.83
C LEU A 8 0.14 -9.55 15.42
N GLY A 9 0.57 -9.78 14.16
CA GLY A 9 0.94 -11.10 13.68
C GLY A 9 2.16 -11.66 14.41
N GLY A 10 3.24 -10.88 14.50
CA GLY A 10 4.44 -11.26 15.25
C GLY A 10 4.16 -11.50 16.73
N GLY A 11 3.35 -10.64 17.36
CA GLY A 11 2.92 -10.81 18.74
C GLY A 11 2.12 -12.08 18.98
N SER A 12 1.27 -12.48 18.03
CA SER A 12 0.53 -13.74 18.14
C SER A 12 1.44 -14.96 18.12
N PHE A 13 2.48 -14.95 17.28
CA PHE A 13 3.41 -16.08 17.17
C PHE A 13 4.50 -16.11 18.25
N VAL A 14 5.03 -14.96 18.65
CA VAL A 14 6.18 -14.85 19.56
C VAL A 14 5.73 -14.67 21.02
N LEU A 15 4.69 -13.87 21.26
CA LEU A 15 4.23 -13.50 22.60
C LEU A 15 2.95 -14.23 23.04
N GLY A 16 2.38 -15.07 22.18
CA GLY A 16 1.15 -15.79 22.46
C GLY A 16 -0.11 -14.89 22.53
N TRP A 17 -0.10 -13.74 21.88
CA TRP A 17 -1.29 -12.88 21.81
C TRP A 17 -2.41 -13.56 21.04
N ASP A 18 -3.65 -13.22 21.38
CA ASP A 18 -4.82 -13.79 20.69
C ASP A 18 -4.79 -13.42 19.19
N VAL A 19 -4.72 -14.45 18.34
CA VAL A 19 -4.70 -14.34 16.88
C VAL A 19 -5.92 -13.60 16.34
N ARG A 20 -7.01 -13.52 17.08
CA ARG A 20 -8.23 -12.81 16.67
C ARG A 20 -7.97 -11.34 16.42
N TYR A 21 -7.10 -10.68 17.18
CA TYR A 21 -6.72 -9.29 16.94
C TYR A 21 -6.05 -9.11 15.59
N HIS A 22 -5.16 -10.03 15.23
CA HIS A 22 -4.51 -10.03 13.93
C HIS A 22 -5.52 -10.23 12.79
N LEU A 23 -6.46 -11.16 12.93
CA LEU A 23 -7.48 -11.44 11.93
C LEU A 23 -8.45 -10.27 11.74
N VAL A 24 -8.94 -9.68 12.83
CA VAL A 24 -9.85 -8.52 12.77
C VAL A 24 -9.17 -7.33 12.10
N TRP A 25 -7.94 -7.03 12.51
CA TRP A 25 -7.18 -5.94 11.92
C TRP A 25 -6.82 -6.21 10.46
N GLY A 26 -6.52 -7.46 10.12
CA GLY A 26 -6.30 -7.90 8.75
C GLY A 26 -7.52 -7.67 7.87
N THR A 27 -8.69 -8.09 8.32
CA THR A 27 -9.95 -7.87 7.60
C THR A 27 -10.21 -6.38 7.37
N LEU A 28 -10.03 -5.55 8.40
CA LEU A 28 -10.19 -4.10 8.26
C LEU A 28 -9.20 -3.51 7.24
N THR A 29 -7.94 -3.93 7.30
CA THR A 29 -6.91 -3.49 6.35
C THR A 29 -7.27 -3.90 4.92
N PHE A 30 -7.79 -5.12 4.72
CA PHE A 30 -8.22 -5.61 3.42
C PHE A 30 -9.39 -4.80 2.84
N ILE A 31 -10.39 -4.48 3.66
CA ILE A 31 -11.50 -3.62 3.24
C ILE A 31 -10.99 -2.24 2.81
N VAL A 32 -10.09 -1.63 3.58
CA VAL A 32 -9.51 -0.33 3.24
C VAL A 32 -8.74 -0.39 1.91
N LEU A 33 -7.98 -1.46 1.64
CA LEU A 33 -7.29 -1.65 0.36
C LEU A 33 -8.26 -1.73 -0.81
N ILE A 34 -9.35 -2.49 -0.67
CA ILE A 34 -10.39 -2.59 -1.70
C ILE A 34 -11.02 -1.22 -1.97
N VAL A 35 -11.45 -0.51 -0.91
CA VAL A 35 -12.04 0.81 -1.05
C VAL A 35 -11.08 1.78 -1.74
N THR A 36 -9.82 1.79 -1.33
CA THR A 36 -8.79 2.64 -1.94
C THR A 36 -8.59 2.32 -3.42
N ALA A 37 -8.55 1.04 -3.81
CA ALA A 37 -8.41 0.65 -5.21
C ALA A 37 -9.66 1.04 -6.04
N VAL A 38 -10.87 0.89 -5.48
CA VAL A 38 -12.11 1.30 -6.15
C VAL A 38 -12.14 2.82 -6.38
N LEU A 39 -11.79 3.61 -5.36
CA LEU A 39 -11.71 5.06 -5.48
C LEU A 39 -10.63 5.48 -6.48
N ALA A 40 -9.44 4.87 -6.43
CA ALA A 40 -8.38 5.15 -7.39
C ALA A 40 -8.80 4.85 -8.84
N ARG A 41 -9.54 3.75 -9.05
CA ARG A 41 -10.11 3.44 -10.37
C ARG A 41 -11.11 4.48 -10.83
N ARG A 42 -12.00 4.92 -9.93
CA ARG A 42 -13.06 5.89 -10.23
C ARG A 42 -12.48 7.26 -10.59
N ASP A 43 -11.53 7.74 -9.78
CA ASP A 43 -11.05 9.12 -9.86
C ASP A 43 -9.90 9.28 -10.87
N PHE A 44 -9.07 8.25 -11.06
CA PHE A 44 -7.85 8.30 -11.90
C PHE A 44 -7.87 7.30 -13.07
N GLY A 45 -8.88 6.45 -13.16
CA GLY A 45 -9.02 5.43 -14.21
C GLY A 45 -8.16 4.18 -14.01
N THR A 46 -8.36 3.19 -14.89
CA THR A 46 -7.72 1.86 -14.80
C THR A 46 -6.23 1.86 -15.15
N THR A 47 -5.76 2.87 -15.86
CA THR A 47 -4.35 3.00 -16.28
C THR A 47 -3.47 3.65 -15.21
N SER A 48 -4.07 4.27 -14.19
CA SER A 48 -3.36 4.98 -13.14
C SER A 48 -2.44 4.06 -12.33
N THR A 49 -1.30 4.59 -11.93
CA THR A 49 -0.36 3.88 -11.06
C THR A 49 -0.99 3.52 -9.71
N LEU A 50 -1.81 4.43 -9.15
CA LEU A 50 -2.51 4.19 -7.88
C LEU A 50 -3.46 3.00 -7.95
N PHE A 51 -4.23 2.86 -9.03
CA PHE A 51 -5.10 1.70 -9.22
C PHE A 51 -4.30 0.41 -9.35
N LYS A 52 -3.22 0.40 -10.15
CA LYS A 52 -2.36 -0.77 -10.33
C LYS A 52 -1.71 -1.20 -9.02
N VAL A 53 -1.18 -0.25 -8.25
CA VAL A 53 -0.60 -0.51 -6.92
C VAL A 53 -1.65 -1.06 -5.97
N GLY A 54 -2.86 -0.49 -5.95
CA GLY A 54 -3.97 -1.00 -5.16
C GLY A 54 -4.31 -2.45 -5.51
N LEU A 55 -4.38 -2.79 -6.80
CA LEU A 55 -4.67 -4.16 -7.25
C LEU A 55 -3.56 -5.14 -6.84
N VAL A 56 -2.29 -4.79 -7.03
CA VAL A 56 -1.15 -5.60 -6.60
C VAL A 56 -1.16 -5.80 -5.08
N SER A 57 -1.48 -4.75 -4.32
CA SER A 57 -1.58 -4.83 -2.86
C SER A 57 -2.71 -5.76 -2.39
N ILE A 58 -3.86 -5.76 -3.07
CA ILE A 58 -4.96 -6.68 -2.80
C ILE A 58 -4.53 -8.12 -3.08
N LEU A 59 -3.91 -8.38 -4.23
CA LEU A 59 -3.44 -9.70 -4.61
C LEU A 59 -2.41 -10.23 -3.60
N ASP A 60 -1.42 -9.43 -3.23
CA ASP A 60 -0.42 -9.79 -2.23
C ASP A 60 -1.07 -10.05 -0.86
N PHE A 61 -2.07 -9.28 -0.48
CA PHE A 61 -2.80 -9.49 0.77
C PHE A 61 -3.53 -10.85 0.79
N VAL A 62 -4.12 -11.27 -0.33
CA VAL A 62 -4.74 -12.59 -0.47
C VAL A 62 -3.69 -13.71 -0.35
N VAL A 63 -2.55 -13.57 -1.03
CA VAL A 63 -1.43 -14.54 -0.93
C VAL A 63 -0.98 -14.66 0.53
N ARG A 64 -0.89 -13.57 1.27
CA ARG A 64 -0.56 -13.59 2.69
C ARG A 64 -1.59 -14.29 3.55
N GLY A 65 -2.87 -14.08 3.28
CA GLY A 65 -3.93 -14.80 3.98
C GLY A 65 -3.76 -16.30 3.84
N ILE A 66 -3.46 -16.76 2.62
CA ILE A 66 -3.19 -18.17 2.34
C ILE A 66 -1.93 -18.65 3.08
N LEU A 67 -0.81 -17.92 2.99
CA LEU A 67 0.41 -18.24 3.72
C LEU A 67 0.20 -18.27 5.23
N GLY A 68 -0.63 -17.37 5.76
CA GLY A 68 -0.98 -17.33 7.17
C GLY A 68 -1.70 -18.59 7.66
N LEU A 69 -2.54 -19.20 6.82
CA LEU A 69 -3.19 -20.47 7.15
C LEU A 69 -2.18 -21.61 7.31
N PHE A 70 -1.15 -21.64 6.48
CA PHE A 70 -0.07 -22.64 6.58
C PHE A 70 0.92 -22.34 7.73
N ALA A 71 0.99 -21.10 8.21
CA ALA A 71 1.89 -20.70 9.29
C ALA A 71 1.61 -21.41 10.61
N PHE A 72 0.35 -21.81 10.85
CA PHE A 72 -0.01 -22.56 12.08
C PHE A 72 0.64 -23.96 12.18
N GLY A 73 1.17 -24.50 11.06
CA GLY A 73 1.79 -25.83 11.05
C GLY A 73 3.30 -25.85 10.78
N SER A 74 3.92 -24.70 10.47
CA SER A 74 5.32 -24.68 10.03
C SER A 74 6.04 -23.38 10.39
N GLY A 75 7.16 -23.51 11.13
CA GLY A 75 8.03 -22.37 11.46
C GLY A 75 8.57 -21.66 10.20
N VAL A 76 8.84 -22.39 9.12
CA VAL A 76 9.27 -21.79 7.84
C VAL A 76 8.15 -20.92 7.25
N ALA A 77 6.91 -21.40 7.27
CA ALA A 77 5.77 -20.62 6.77
C ALA A 77 5.54 -19.34 7.60
N ILE A 78 5.78 -19.36 8.91
CA ILE A 78 5.74 -18.16 9.77
C ILE A 78 6.78 -17.14 9.28
N VAL A 79 8.04 -17.56 9.09
CA VAL A 79 9.12 -16.67 8.66
C VAL A 79 8.79 -16.07 7.27
N VAL A 80 8.36 -16.88 6.32
CA VAL A 80 7.98 -16.43 4.98
C VAL A 80 6.82 -15.42 5.05
N HIS A 81 5.79 -15.71 5.83
CA HIS A 81 4.63 -14.83 6.02
C HIS A 81 5.03 -13.47 6.61
N LEU A 82 5.82 -13.46 7.67
CA LEU A 82 6.30 -12.23 8.32
C LEU A 82 7.23 -11.43 7.42
N THR A 83 8.18 -12.08 6.74
CA THR A 83 9.11 -11.43 5.82
C THR A 83 8.37 -10.78 4.66
N ASN A 84 7.43 -11.48 4.06
CA ASN A 84 6.59 -10.95 3.00
C ASN A 84 5.73 -9.77 3.48
N ALA A 85 5.21 -9.85 4.73
CA ALA A 85 4.45 -8.76 5.34
C ALA A 85 5.29 -7.48 5.50
N PHE A 86 6.53 -7.62 5.94
CA PHE A 86 7.44 -6.50 6.07
C PHE A 86 7.83 -5.92 4.71
N LEU A 87 8.15 -6.77 3.74
CA LEU A 87 8.51 -6.36 2.39
C LEU A 87 7.41 -5.53 1.72
N LEU A 88 6.15 -5.96 1.81
CA LEU A 88 5.05 -5.17 1.27
C LEU A 88 4.91 -3.81 1.97
N ALA A 89 5.01 -3.78 3.29
CA ALA A 89 4.92 -2.50 4.02
C ALA A 89 5.97 -1.51 3.51
N VAL A 90 7.19 -1.97 3.25
CA VAL A 90 8.28 -1.16 2.68
C VAL A 90 7.94 -0.72 1.25
N ILE A 91 7.52 -1.65 0.39
CA ILE A 91 7.20 -1.36 -1.02
C ILE A 91 6.05 -0.34 -1.11
N VAL A 92 4.96 -0.55 -0.37
CA VAL A 92 3.80 0.37 -0.39
C VAL A 92 4.19 1.75 0.12
N THR A 93 4.97 1.83 1.21
CA THR A 93 5.47 3.10 1.73
C THR A 93 6.33 3.83 0.71
N TYR A 94 7.25 3.12 0.04
CA TYR A 94 8.08 3.68 -1.01
C TYR A 94 7.24 4.21 -2.18
N LEU A 95 6.27 3.45 -2.67
CA LEU A 95 5.41 3.84 -3.79
C LEU A 95 4.55 5.06 -3.46
N ILE A 96 4.02 5.16 -2.23
CA ILE A 96 3.26 6.33 -1.78
C ILE A 96 4.17 7.56 -1.75
N SER A 97 5.38 7.44 -1.21
CA SER A 97 6.36 8.54 -1.16
C SER A 97 6.76 9.01 -2.55
N PHE A 98 6.92 8.08 -3.48
CA PHE A 98 7.24 8.41 -4.87
C PHE A 98 6.09 9.12 -5.58
N ALA A 99 4.85 8.67 -5.38
CA ALA A 99 3.66 9.30 -5.95
C ALA A 99 3.46 10.73 -5.44
N ASP A 100 3.64 10.97 -4.14
CA ASP A 100 3.56 12.30 -3.53
C ASP A 100 4.63 13.26 -4.07
N SER A 101 5.84 12.77 -4.30
CA SER A 101 6.93 13.56 -4.90
C SER A 101 6.64 13.95 -6.35
N ALA A 102 6.07 13.06 -7.14
CA ALA A 102 5.70 13.32 -8.52
C ALA A 102 4.59 14.37 -8.64
N ASP A 103 3.60 14.33 -7.75
CA ASP A 103 2.49 15.29 -7.71
C ASP A 103 2.99 16.70 -7.37
N LYS A 104 3.86 16.84 -6.37
CA LYS A 104 4.49 18.12 -5.99
C LYS A 104 5.27 18.75 -7.14
N THR A 105 6.02 17.94 -7.90
CA THR A 105 6.79 18.41 -9.05
C THR A 105 5.88 18.94 -10.15
N SER A 106 4.80 18.24 -10.46
CA SER A 106 3.81 18.64 -11.45
C SER A 106 3.15 19.97 -11.11
N THR A 107 2.77 20.15 -9.84
CA THR A 107 2.16 21.38 -9.34
C THR A 107 3.12 22.56 -9.44
N THR A 108 4.39 22.38 -9.10
CA THR A 108 5.41 23.42 -9.17
C THR A 108 5.65 23.88 -10.61
N VAL A 109 5.74 22.94 -11.55
CA VAL A 109 5.91 23.25 -12.99
C VAL A 109 4.70 24.02 -13.53
N ALA A 110 3.50 23.61 -13.18
CA ALA A 110 2.25 24.30 -13.61
C ALA A 110 2.18 25.75 -13.11
N LEU A 111 2.62 26.00 -11.86
CA LEU A 111 2.68 27.35 -11.30
C LEU A 111 3.72 28.22 -12.00
N GLN A 112 4.92 27.69 -12.30
CA GLN A 112 5.96 28.43 -13.02
C GLN A 112 5.53 28.81 -14.44
N THR A 113 4.86 27.91 -15.15
CA THR A 113 4.38 28.18 -16.51
C THR A 113 3.31 29.30 -16.54
N LYS A 114 2.53 29.43 -15.49
CA LYS A 114 1.49 30.44 -15.36
C LYS A 114 2.01 31.85 -15.02
N THR A 115 3.21 31.92 -14.43
CA THR A 115 3.85 33.19 -14.02
C THR A 115 4.77 33.80 -15.07
N VAL A 116 5.11 33.06 -16.15
CA VAL A 116 5.88 33.62 -17.26
C VAL A 116 4.96 34.52 -18.10
N PRO A 117 5.15 35.86 -18.10
CA PRO A 117 4.32 36.73 -18.91
C PRO A 117 4.57 36.40 -20.39
N SER A 118 3.48 36.22 -21.13
CA SER A 118 3.53 36.13 -22.60
C SER A 118 4.19 37.39 -23.13
N GLY A 119 5.51 37.31 -23.40
CA GLY A 119 6.26 38.40 -24.00
C GLY A 119 5.63 38.76 -25.34
N LYS A 120 5.00 39.93 -25.43
CA LYS A 120 4.63 40.52 -26.72
C LYS A 120 5.92 40.57 -27.55
N MET A 121 5.94 39.84 -28.66
CA MET A 121 6.96 40.06 -29.67
C MET A 121 6.83 41.51 -30.13
N PRO A 122 7.92 42.32 -30.14
CA PRO A 122 7.90 43.60 -30.79
C PRO A 122 7.74 43.39 -32.30
N ALA A 123 6.87 44.20 -32.87
CA ALA A 123 6.58 44.23 -34.31
C ALA A 123 7.79 44.70 -35.12
#